data_b1e9dfb5a88be605134a78209dd8843a
#
_entry.id   b1e9dfb5a88be605134a78209dd8843a
#
_cell.length_a   1.000
_cell.length_b   1.000
_cell.length_c   1.000
_cell.angle_alpha   90.00
_cell.angle_beta   90.00
_cell.angle_gamma   90.00
#
_symmetry.space_group_name_H-M   'P 1'
#
loop_
_entity.id
_entity.type
_entity.pdbx_description
1 polymer ?
#
loop_
_entity_poly.entity_id
_entity_poly.type
_entity_poly.pdbx_seq_one_letter_code
_entity_poly.pdbx_strand_id
1 'polypeptide(L)'
;GKRFTTYEKVETIPLIIIKKDNNREQYDRTKIEAGVLLACHKRPISAEQITKLVDDVEIEIFNREEKEIPSSLIGEILMDKLKDLDAVAYVRFASVYREFKDVNTFMNELKKMLV
;
A
#
# COMPACT_ATOMS: atom_id res chain seq x y z
N GLY A 1 29.93 -12.89 -0.45
CA GLY A 1 29.37 -12.74 0.06
C GLY A 1 28.90 -12.57 -0.05
N LYS A 2 29.16 -12.79 -0.38
CA LYS A 2 28.53 -12.51 -0.03
C LYS A 2 27.80 -12.15 0.02
N ARG A 3 28.03 -12.33 -0.20
CA ARG A 3 27.15 -11.86 0.22
C ARG A 3 26.34 -11.53 0.33
N PHE A 4 26.51 -11.55 0.35
CA PHE A 4 25.51 -10.94 0.95
C PHE A 4 24.91 -10.45 1.19
N THR A 5 25.20 -10.57 1.03
CA THR A 5 24.48 -9.92 1.72
C THR A 5 23.98 -9.26 2.08
N THR A 6 24.18 -9.24 1.94
CA THR A 6 23.66 -8.50 2.62
C THR A 6 23.09 -7.84 2.80
N TYR A 7 23.01 -7.85 2.93
CA TYR A 7 22.41 -7.10 3.47
C TYR A 7 22.02 -6.64 4.00
N GLU A 8 22.12 -6.70 3.96
CA GLU A 8 21.71 -6.19 4.68
C GLU A 8 21.55 -5.53 5.21
N LYS A 9 21.88 -5.70 5.49
CA LYS A 9 21.57 -5.01 6.27
C LYS A 9 21.47 -4.08 6.48
N VAL A 10 21.92 -4.69 6.56
CA VAL A 10 22.07 -3.32 6.69
C VAL A 10 21.06 -2.54 7.48
N GLU A 11 21.47 -1.60 8.11
CA GLU A 11 20.63 -0.79 8.87
C GLU A 11 19.79 0.04 7.99
N THR A 12 18.51 -0.20 7.97
CA THR A 12 17.62 0.64 7.20
C THR A 12 17.00 1.66 8.11
N ILE A 13 17.00 2.89 7.65
CA ILE A 13 16.28 3.95 8.35
C ILE A 13 14.82 3.69 8.07
N PRO A 14 13.96 3.58 9.08
CA PRO A 14 12.54 3.29 8.85
C PRO A 14 11.88 4.40 8.05
N LEU A 15 11.05 4.01 7.12
CA LEU A 15 10.24 4.96 6.38
C LEU A 15 9.06 5.35 7.25
N ILE A 16 8.83 6.63 7.38
CA ILE A 16 7.74 7.15 8.22
C ILE A 16 6.62 7.64 7.32
N ILE A 17 5.40 7.27 7.68
CA ILE A 17 4.19 7.67 6.96
C ILE A 17 3.51 8.78 7.73
N ILE A 18 3.23 9.88 7.04
CA ILE A 18 2.51 11.00 7.63
C ILE A 18 1.04 10.83 7.28
N LYS A 19 0.22 10.59 8.30
CA LYS A 19 -1.20 10.32 8.11
C LYS A 19 -1.98 11.62 7.89
N LYS A 20 -3.22 11.47 7.49
CA LYS A 20 -4.11 12.59 7.21
C LYS A 20 -4.21 13.58 8.38
N ASP A 21 -4.18 13.07 9.61
CA ASP A 21 -4.27 13.91 10.80
C ASP A 21 -2.91 14.42 11.29
N ASN A 22 -1.89 14.28 10.45
CA ASN A 22 -0.50 14.67 10.74
C ASN A 22 0.20 13.77 11.74
N ASN A 23 -0.44 12.70 12.20
CA ASN A 23 0.25 11.72 13.01
C ASN A 23 1.23 10.96 12.14
N ARG A 24 2.33 10.52 12.74
CA ARG A 24 3.35 9.76 12.06
C ARG A 24 3.34 8.32 12.53
N GLU A 25 3.51 7.40 11.60
CA GLU A 25 3.66 5.99 11.96
C GLU A 25 4.70 5.36 11.05
N GLN A 26 5.31 4.28 11.51
CA GLN A 26 6.28 3.58 10.71
C GLN A 26 5.57 2.82 9.59
N TYR A 27 6.20 2.79 8.42
CA TYR A 27 5.65 2.05 7.29
C TYR A 27 5.47 0.58 7.66
N ASP A 28 4.34 0.02 7.30
CA ASP A 28 4.00 -1.37 7.59
C ASP A 28 3.38 -2.00 6.36
N ARG A 29 4.14 -2.88 5.72
CA ARG A 29 3.70 -3.55 4.49
C ARG A 29 2.40 -4.31 4.69
N THR A 30 2.18 -4.89 5.88
CA THR A 30 0.99 -5.70 6.10
C THR A 30 -0.29 -4.89 5.98
N LYS A 31 -0.25 -3.60 6.32
CA LYS A 31 -1.41 -2.73 6.16
C LYS A 31 -1.75 -2.53 4.68
N ILE A 32 -0.71 -2.36 3.86
CA ILE A 32 -0.92 -2.19 2.43
C ILE A 32 -1.47 -3.48 1.82
N GLU A 33 -0.89 -4.62 2.19
CA GLU A 33 -1.35 -5.91 1.70
C GLU A 33 -2.81 -6.15 2.07
N ALA A 34 -3.18 -5.85 3.31
CA ALA A 34 -4.55 -6.04 3.76
C ALA A 34 -5.52 -5.18 2.97
N GLY A 35 -5.14 -3.93 2.70
CA GLY A 35 -5.98 -3.04 1.92
C GLY A 35 -6.19 -3.53 0.49
N VAL A 36 -5.12 -4.00 -0.14
CA VAL A 36 -5.21 -4.53 -1.50
C VAL A 36 -6.06 -5.80 -1.52
N LEU A 37 -5.87 -6.69 -0.54
CA LEU A 37 -6.66 -7.90 -0.42
C LEU A 37 -8.15 -7.60 -0.33
N LEU A 38 -8.52 -6.61 0.48
CA LEU A 38 -9.92 -6.22 0.62
C LEU A 38 -10.47 -5.66 -0.69
N ALA A 39 -9.69 -4.84 -1.38
CA ALA A 39 -10.13 -4.29 -2.65
C ALA A 39 -10.33 -5.38 -3.71
N CYS A 40 -9.53 -6.45 -3.64
CA CYS A 40 -9.58 -7.55 -4.58
C CYS A 40 -10.52 -8.68 -4.17
N HIS A 41 -11.30 -8.48 -3.11
CA HIS A 41 -12.20 -9.51 -2.58
C HIS A 41 -13.15 -10.03 -3.66
N LYS A 42 -13.19 -11.35 -3.79
CA LYS A 42 -14.05 -12.04 -4.77
C LYS A 42 -13.74 -11.68 -6.23
N ARG A 43 -12.52 -11.22 -6.49
CA ARG A 43 -12.07 -11.02 -7.85
C ARG A 43 -11.07 -12.11 -8.22
N PRO A 44 -10.96 -12.46 -9.51
CA PRO A 44 -10.04 -13.52 -9.95
C PRO A 44 -8.60 -13.01 -9.99
N ILE A 45 -8.07 -12.68 -8.82
CA ILE A 45 -6.72 -12.13 -8.67
C ILE A 45 -5.97 -13.04 -7.72
N SER A 46 -4.79 -13.51 -8.16
CA SER A 46 -4.00 -14.45 -7.38
C SER A 46 -3.23 -13.74 -6.27
N ALA A 47 -2.84 -14.51 -5.26
CA ALA A 47 -1.98 -13.98 -4.19
C ALA A 47 -0.66 -13.47 -4.78
N GLU A 48 -0.15 -14.12 -5.81
CA GLU A 48 1.09 -13.67 -6.46
C GLU A 48 0.93 -12.30 -7.10
N GLN A 49 -0.22 -12.07 -7.73
CA GLN A 49 -0.48 -10.75 -8.33
C GLN A 49 -0.55 -9.66 -7.28
N ILE A 50 -1.14 -9.97 -6.12
CA ILE A 50 -1.22 -9.01 -5.03
C ILE A 50 0.17 -8.73 -4.47
N THR A 51 0.96 -9.78 -4.25
CA THR A 51 2.33 -9.62 -3.76
C THR A 51 3.15 -8.76 -4.71
N LYS A 52 3.05 -9.03 -6.01
CA LYS A 52 3.78 -8.26 -6.99
C LYS A 52 3.36 -6.79 -6.98
N LEU A 53 2.07 -6.53 -6.87
CA LEU A 53 1.58 -5.16 -6.83
C LEU A 53 2.17 -4.42 -5.63
N VAL A 54 2.17 -5.04 -4.46
CA VAL A 54 2.72 -4.42 -3.27
C VAL A 54 4.23 -4.24 -3.39
N ASP A 55 4.92 -5.22 -3.97
CA ASP A 55 6.35 -5.08 -4.23
C ASP A 55 6.63 -3.87 -5.12
N ASP A 56 5.83 -3.69 -6.16
CA ASP A 56 6.01 -2.57 -7.07
C ASP A 56 5.73 -1.23 -6.38
N VAL A 57 4.76 -1.20 -5.48
CA VAL A 57 4.50 0.00 -4.69
C VAL A 57 5.73 0.33 -3.83
N GLU A 58 6.30 -0.69 -3.19
CA GLU A 58 7.46 -0.48 -2.33
C GLU A 58 8.65 0.02 -3.12
N ILE A 59 8.86 -0.51 -4.33
CA ILE A 59 9.95 -0.05 -5.17
C ILE A 59 9.80 1.45 -5.43
N GLU A 60 8.60 1.92 -5.73
CA GLU A 60 8.40 3.33 -6.00
C GLU A 60 8.62 4.20 -4.77
N ILE A 61 8.09 3.79 -3.61
CA ILE A 61 8.23 4.66 -2.45
C ILE A 61 9.65 4.66 -1.90
N PHE A 62 10.36 3.53 -1.95
CA PHE A 62 11.73 3.50 -1.44
C PHE A 62 12.73 4.14 -2.41
N ASN A 63 12.43 4.11 -3.70
CA ASN A 63 13.31 4.77 -4.68
C ASN A 63 13.27 6.29 -4.58
N ARG A 64 12.29 6.85 -3.90
CA ARG A 64 12.22 8.30 -3.72
C ARG A 64 13.28 8.81 -2.76
N GLU A 65 13.84 7.92 -1.95
CA GLU A 65 14.89 8.28 -0.99
C GLU A 65 14.43 9.30 0.07
N GLU A 66 13.15 9.44 0.22
CA GLU A 66 12.59 10.29 1.27
C GLU A 66 12.39 9.48 2.53
N LYS A 67 12.59 10.08 3.68
CA LYS A 67 12.42 9.40 4.96
C LYS A 67 11.01 9.49 5.48
N GLU A 68 10.27 10.49 5.04
CA GLU A 68 8.87 10.68 5.43
C GLU A 68 8.06 10.95 4.18
N ILE A 69 6.95 10.25 4.03
CA ILE A 69 6.05 10.48 2.90
C ILE A 69 4.61 10.53 3.40
N PRO A 70 3.74 11.30 2.74
CA PRO A 70 2.34 11.33 3.16
C PRO A 70 1.64 10.03 2.76
N SER A 71 0.68 9.59 3.56
CA SER A 71 -0.09 8.39 3.24
C SER A 71 -0.83 8.56 1.92
N SER A 72 -1.17 9.80 1.55
CA SER A 72 -1.85 10.06 0.27
C SER A 72 -1.00 9.64 -0.92
N LEU A 73 0.32 9.73 -0.82
CA LEU A 73 1.18 9.29 -1.91
C LEU A 73 1.05 7.79 -2.13
N ILE A 74 1.04 7.02 -1.04
CA ILE A 74 0.88 5.58 -1.15
C ILE A 74 -0.47 5.24 -1.78
N GLY A 75 -1.53 5.94 -1.35
CA GLY A 75 -2.85 5.72 -1.92
C GLY A 75 -2.91 6.00 -3.41
N GLU A 76 -2.25 7.07 -3.86
CA GLU A 76 -2.21 7.40 -5.28
C GLU A 76 -1.48 6.34 -6.09
N ILE A 77 -0.36 5.85 -5.56
CA ILE A 77 0.39 4.79 -6.24
C ILE A 77 -0.45 3.51 -6.30
N LEU A 78 -1.12 3.16 -5.20
CA LEU A 78 -1.99 1.98 -5.16
C LEU A 78 -3.11 2.08 -6.19
N MET A 79 -3.76 3.24 -6.28
CA MET A 79 -4.82 3.43 -7.26
C MET A 79 -4.31 3.23 -8.67
N ASP A 80 -3.15 3.77 -8.97
CA ASP A 80 -2.56 3.67 -10.28
C ASP A 80 -2.30 2.20 -10.66
N LYS A 81 -1.78 1.43 -9.72
CA LYS A 81 -1.49 0.03 -9.98
C LYS A 81 -2.73 -0.86 -10.01
N LEU A 82 -3.70 -0.57 -9.15
CA LEU A 82 -4.97 -1.31 -9.17
C LEU A 82 -5.73 -1.10 -10.46
N LYS A 83 -5.62 0.09 -11.02
CA LYS A 83 -6.29 0.41 -12.28
C LYS A 83 -5.87 -0.56 -13.39
N ASP A 84 -4.60 -0.94 -13.40
CA ASP A 84 -4.08 -1.87 -14.39
C ASP A 84 -4.35 -3.32 -14.04
N LEU A 85 -4.57 -3.61 -12.76
CA LEU A 85 -4.76 -4.98 -12.31
C LEU A 85 -6.21 -5.45 -12.46
N ASP A 86 -7.16 -4.64 -12.00
CA ASP A 86 -8.57 -5.04 -11.99
C ASP A 86 -9.46 -3.81 -11.80
N ALA A 87 -10.36 -3.59 -12.74
CA ALA A 87 -11.20 -2.40 -12.74
C ALA A 87 -12.10 -2.33 -11.50
N VAL A 88 -12.63 -3.47 -11.06
CA VAL A 88 -13.52 -3.49 -9.89
C VAL A 88 -12.75 -3.18 -8.62
N ALA A 89 -11.57 -3.78 -8.46
CA ALA A 89 -10.72 -3.48 -7.30
C ALA A 89 -10.33 -2.01 -7.29
N TYR A 90 -10.00 -1.47 -8.45
CA TYR A 90 -9.67 -0.04 -8.55
C TYR A 90 -10.83 0.83 -8.11
N VAL A 91 -12.04 0.56 -8.60
CA VAL A 91 -13.21 1.37 -8.26
C VAL A 91 -13.50 1.30 -6.76
N ARG A 92 -13.40 0.09 -6.17
CA ARG A 92 -13.60 -0.05 -4.72
C ARG A 92 -12.63 0.80 -3.93
N PHE A 93 -11.34 0.67 -4.28
CA PHE A 93 -10.30 1.43 -3.58
C PHE A 93 -10.50 2.93 -3.77
N ALA A 94 -10.71 3.36 -5.01
CA ALA A 94 -10.82 4.79 -5.31
C ALA A 94 -12.04 5.41 -4.64
N SER A 95 -13.16 4.71 -4.59
CA SER A 95 -14.38 5.24 -3.99
C SER A 95 -14.20 5.58 -2.53
N VAL A 96 -13.54 4.67 -1.79
CA VAL A 96 -13.33 4.90 -0.36
C VAL A 96 -12.16 5.86 -0.14
N TYR A 97 -11.07 5.64 -0.87
CA TYR A 97 -9.87 6.43 -0.67
C TYR A 97 -10.08 7.92 -0.93
N ARG A 98 -10.79 8.26 -2.00
CA ARG A 98 -11.00 9.66 -2.35
C ARG A 98 -11.75 10.42 -1.27
N GLU A 99 -12.58 9.70 -0.53
CA GLU A 99 -13.30 10.32 0.58
C GLU A 99 -12.43 10.45 1.83
N PHE A 100 -11.69 9.41 2.16
CA PHE A 100 -10.99 9.36 3.45
C PHE A 100 -9.50 9.65 3.36
N LYS A 101 -8.86 9.33 2.24
CA LYS A 101 -7.43 9.59 1.98
C LYS A 101 -6.50 9.07 3.06
N ASP A 102 -6.87 7.94 3.64
CA ASP A 102 -6.09 7.32 4.72
C ASP A 102 -6.29 5.81 4.62
N VAL A 103 -5.17 5.08 4.53
CA VAL A 103 -5.22 3.63 4.35
C VAL A 103 -5.98 2.94 5.48
N ASN A 104 -5.78 3.38 6.72
CA ASN A 104 -6.48 2.76 7.85
C ASN A 104 -7.98 2.96 7.77
N THR A 105 -8.41 4.18 7.46
CA THR A 105 -9.83 4.47 7.31
C THR A 105 -10.41 3.70 6.14
N PHE A 106 -9.67 3.66 5.04
CA PHE A 106 -10.05 2.89 3.87
C PHE A 106 -10.31 1.42 4.22
N MET A 107 -9.38 0.79 4.99
CA MET A 107 -9.55 -0.60 5.38
C MET A 107 -10.81 -0.80 6.21
N ASN A 108 -11.08 0.10 7.16
CA ASN A 108 -12.26 -0.02 7.99
C ASN A 108 -13.54 0.11 7.18
N GLU A 109 -13.57 1.03 6.24
CA GLU A 109 -14.75 1.23 5.40
C GLU A 109 -14.97 0.07 4.46
N LEU A 110 -13.89 -0.46 3.89
CA LEU A 110 -14.01 -1.62 3.01
C LEU A 110 -14.55 -2.83 3.76
N LYS A 111 -14.11 -3.05 4.99
CA LYS A 111 -14.62 -4.16 5.79
C LYS A 111 -16.12 -4.04 5.98
N LYS A 112 -16.62 -2.85 6.22
CA LYS A 112 -18.06 -2.63 6.35
C LYS A 112 -18.81 -2.93 5.06
N MET A 113 -18.21 -2.58 3.93
CA MET A 113 -18.85 -2.77 2.64
C MET A 113 -18.86 -4.23 2.20
N LEU A 114 -17.89 -5.01 2.63
CA LEU A 114 -17.73 -6.38 2.19
C LEU A 114 -18.34 -7.43 3.11
N VAL A 115 -18.85 -7.02 4.25
CA VAL A 115 -19.44 -7.94 5.23
C VAL A 115 -20.92 -8.18 4.97
#